data_10d61b93a579691592be482df02ee3a9
#
_entry.id   10d61b93a579691592be482df02ee3a9
#
_cell.length_a   1.000
_cell.length_b   1.000
_cell.length_c   1.000
_cell.angle_alpha   90.00
_cell.angle_beta   90.00
_cell.angle_gamma   90.00
#
_symmetry.space_group_name_H-M   'P 1'
#
loop_
_entity.id
_entity.type
_entity.pdbx_description
1 polymer ?
#
loop_
_entity_poly.entity_id
_entity_poly.type
_entity_poly.pdbx_seq_one_letter_code
_entity_poly.pdbx_strand_id
1 'polypeptide(L)'
;EKTGVTVKVVTAASGTYETTLTAEMAKKDSPTLFQCGNETALDTWKDYCLALDGTKFLNEMTTSDFNIKGEDGKTYCAGYCYEAFGIIVNTDLLEKAGHSLDEIKDFASLKAVAEDITAHKDELGFAAFSSAGLDSSSSWRFSGHLANMPLYYEFRDDNVTEQPATITGKYLANYKNVWDLYMNNATCAPSELAAKTGDESRAEFANGQAVFFQNGTWEYTNLTDASAMGFSMDPAKLAMIPIYCGVEGEEKAGLACGTENCWAVNAKASEEDQKATLDFMKWVVTSDEGTKMMAEQFGPIPFKKAKESANVFFNNANHLMSEGNYTVTWAFNYTPNVESWRQGVVDALLAYSTGSGDWSGVETAFVDGWATQYQLQEG
;
A
#
# COMPACT_ATOMS: atom_id res chain seq x y z
N GLU A 1 -12.21 -4.99 29.16
CA GLU A 1 -12.86 -5.66 30.31
C GLU A 1 -11.90 -6.58 31.09
N LYS A 2 -11.01 -7.33 30.42
CA LYS A 2 -10.12 -8.32 31.07
C LYS A 2 -9.04 -7.70 31.97
N THR A 3 -8.62 -6.48 31.70
CA THR A 3 -7.54 -5.80 32.42
C THR A 3 -8.02 -4.65 33.28
N GLY A 4 -9.29 -4.26 33.20
CA GLY A 4 -9.84 -3.06 33.84
C GLY A 4 -9.41 -1.75 33.20
N VAL A 5 -8.61 -1.79 32.12
CA VAL A 5 -8.19 -0.61 31.37
C VAL A 5 -9.26 -0.25 30.34
N THR A 6 -9.70 0.99 30.35
CA THR A 6 -10.60 1.55 29.33
C THR A 6 -9.78 1.99 28.13
N VAL A 7 -10.05 1.43 26.96
CA VAL A 7 -9.43 1.84 25.69
C VAL A 7 -10.42 2.71 24.91
N LYS A 8 -10.02 3.93 24.56
CA LYS A 8 -10.75 4.82 23.65
C LYS A 8 -10.05 4.81 22.30
N VAL A 9 -10.75 4.36 21.26
CA VAL A 9 -10.23 4.39 19.90
C VAL A 9 -10.68 5.67 19.22
N VAL A 10 -9.76 6.38 18.59
CA VAL A 10 -10.01 7.54 17.75
C VAL A 10 -9.55 7.22 16.36
N THR A 11 -10.41 7.43 15.37
CA THR A 11 -10.13 7.19 13.95
C THR A 11 -10.18 8.51 13.18
N ALA A 12 -9.46 8.55 12.06
CA ALA A 12 -9.48 9.66 11.12
C ALA A 12 -10.09 9.20 9.79
N ALA A 13 -10.70 10.12 9.05
CA ALA A 13 -11.09 9.86 7.68
C ALA A 13 -9.84 9.70 6.80
N SER A 14 -9.96 8.99 5.68
CA SER A 14 -8.86 8.82 4.73
C SER A 14 -8.30 10.19 4.30
N GLY A 15 -6.98 10.31 4.26
CA GLY A 15 -6.28 11.55 3.90
C GLY A 15 -6.31 12.65 4.98
N THR A 16 -6.83 12.38 6.20
CA THR A 16 -6.90 13.39 7.27
C THR A 16 -6.19 12.99 8.56
N TYR A 17 -5.39 11.91 8.52
CA TYR A 17 -4.78 11.35 9.72
C TYR A 17 -3.88 12.36 10.45
N GLU A 18 -2.94 12.99 9.77
CA GLU A 18 -1.99 13.95 10.37
C GLU A 18 -2.69 15.15 11.00
N THR A 19 -3.69 15.71 10.30
CA THR A 19 -4.49 16.83 10.83
C THR A 19 -5.27 16.40 12.07
N THR A 20 -5.86 15.21 12.06
CA THR A 20 -6.61 14.65 13.19
C THR A 20 -5.68 14.37 14.35
N LEU A 21 -4.52 13.74 14.11
CA LEU A 21 -3.53 13.43 15.14
C LEU A 21 -3.01 14.71 15.81
N THR A 22 -2.71 15.74 15.03
CA THR A 22 -2.30 17.05 15.55
C THR A 22 -3.34 17.63 16.52
N ALA A 23 -4.62 17.57 16.15
CA ALA A 23 -5.70 18.05 17.00
C ALA A 23 -5.88 17.19 18.28
N GLU A 24 -5.70 15.86 18.17
CA GLU A 24 -5.80 14.95 19.32
C GLU A 24 -4.60 15.09 20.27
N MET A 25 -3.38 15.28 19.75
CA MET A 25 -2.17 15.46 20.57
C MET A 25 -2.17 16.78 21.35
N ALA A 26 -2.91 17.78 20.91
CA ALA A 26 -3.09 19.05 21.64
C ALA A 26 -4.03 18.92 22.87
N LYS A 27 -4.74 17.81 23.03
CA LYS A 27 -5.69 17.59 24.13
C LYS A 27 -5.00 17.11 25.40
N LYS A 28 -5.68 17.33 26.54
CA LYS A 28 -5.20 16.84 27.85
C LYS A 28 -5.17 15.31 27.93
N ASP A 29 -6.13 14.64 27.26
CA ASP A 29 -6.28 13.20 27.13
C ASP A 29 -5.79 12.73 25.75
N SER A 30 -4.59 13.18 25.37
CA SER A 30 -3.96 12.83 24.09
C SER A 30 -3.74 11.32 23.94
N PRO A 31 -3.70 10.80 22.71
CA PRO A 31 -3.44 9.40 22.46
C PRO A 31 -2.14 8.92 23.12
N THR A 32 -2.17 7.76 23.76
CA THR A 32 -0.98 7.12 24.34
C THR A 32 -0.29 6.16 23.36
N LEU A 33 -1.04 5.66 22.38
CA LEU A 33 -0.59 4.87 21.25
C LEU A 33 -1.10 5.51 19.96
N PHE A 34 -0.22 5.71 18.99
CA PHE A 34 -0.58 6.29 17.70
C PHE A 34 0.25 5.67 16.57
N GLN A 35 -0.18 5.86 15.34
CA GLN A 35 0.52 5.38 14.17
C GLN A 35 1.50 6.46 13.67
N CYS A 36 2.72 6.02 13.37
CA CYS A 36 3.76 6.85 12.76
C CYS A 36 4.40 6.00 11.66
N GLY A 37 4.01 6.22 10.41
CA GLY A 37 4.15 5.22 9.36
C GLY A 37 5.45 5.26 8.56
N ASN A 38 6.24 6.34 8.63
CA ASN A 38 7.49 6.50 7.89
C ASN A 38 8.45 7.49 8.58
N GLU A 39 9.64 7.66 8.01
CA GLU A 39 10.67 8.54 8.54
C GLU A 39 10.20 10.01 8.61
N THR A 40 9.55 10.50 7.57
CA THR A 40 9.02 11.88 7.53
C THR A 40 7.99 12.14 8.64
N ALA A 41 7.12 11.15 8.91
CA ALA A 41 6.20 11.23 10.04
C ALA A 41 6.95 11.19 11.37
N LEU A 42 8.04 10.42 11.49
CA LEU A 42 8.87 10.43 12.69
C LEU A 42 9.52 11.82 12.92
N ASP A 43 10.01 12.47 11.89
CA ASP A 43 10.59 13.83 12.03
C ASP A 43 9.56 14.80 12.62
N THR A 44 8.33 14.72 12.16
CA THR A 44 7.21 15.53 12.70
C THR A 44 6.88 15.18 14.14
N TRP A 45 6.85 13.89 14.48
CA TRP A 45 6.34 13.40 15.78
C TRP A 45 7.42 12.98 16.76
N LYS A 46 8.71 13.13 16.43
CA LYS A 46 9.85 12.65 17.23
C LYS A 46 9.77 13.02 18.71
N ASP A 47 9.39 14.25 19.03
CA ASP A 47 9.26 14.74 20.40
C ASP A 47 8.12 14.08 21.21
N TYR A 48 7.22 13.40 20.51
CA TYR A 48 6.14 12.62 21.11
C TYR A 48 6.42 11.12 21.15
N CYS A 49 7.49 10.65 20.49
CA CYS A 49 7.79 9.23 20.39
C CYS A 49 8.71 8.77 21.51
N LEU A 50 8.27 7.79 22.29
CA LEU A 50 9.09 7.08 23.28
C LEU A 50 10.06 6.14 22.57
N ALA A 51 11.35 6.16 22.96
CA ALA A 51 12.31 5.14 22.50
C ALA A 51 11.91 3.76 23.02
N LEU A 52 11.76 2.80 22.12
CA LEU A 52 11.24 1.46 22.42
C LEU A 52 12.34 0.44 22.77
N ASP A 53 13.62 0.81 22.60
CA ASP A 53 14.75 -0.10 22.85
C ASP A 53 14.74 -0.62 24.29
N GLY A 54 14.96 -1.92 24.43
CA GLY A 54 14.94 -2.59 25.72
C GLY A 54 13.54 -2.88 26.29
N THR A 55 12.45 -2.49 25.59
CA THR A 55 11.10 -2.84 26.02
C THR A 55 10.82 -4.33 25.81
N LYS A 56 9.94 -4.87 26.66
CA LYS A 56 9.51 -6.28 26.53
C LYS A 56 8.73 -6.53 25.24
N PHE A 57 8.08 -5.51 24.70
CA PHE A 57 7.37 -5.59 23.42
C PHE A 57 8.36 -5.75 22.26
N LEU A 58 9.36 -4.89 22.15
CA LEU A 58 10.34 -4.93 21.07
C LEU A 58 11.13 -6.24 21.06
N ASN A 59 11.37 -6.83 22.24
CA ASN A 59 12.02 -8.14 22.35
C ASN A 59 11.22 -9.31 21.76
N GLU A 60 9.94 -9.15 21.48
CA GLU A 60 9.12 -10.17 20.79
C GLU A 60 9.26 -10.14 19.27
N MET A 61 9.87 -9.12 18.69
CA MET A 61 10.07 -9.03 17.25
C MET A 61 11.08 -10.06 16.72
N THR A 62 10.87 -10.51 15.50
CA THR A 62 11.74 -11.44 14.76
C THR A 62 12.66 -10.72 13.78
N THR A 63 12.32 -9.51 13.38
CA THR A 63 13.14 -8.61 12.55
C THR A 63 12.93 -7.17 12.97
N SER A 64 13.88 -6.32 12.67
CA SER A 64 13.80 -4.86 12.85
C SER A 64 13.60 -4.10 11.54
N ASP A 65 13.43 -4.80 10.42
CA ASP A 65 13.43 -4.21 9.06
C ASP A 65 12.26 -3.26 8.82
N PHE A 66 11.18 -3.42 9.60
CA PHE A 66 9.98 -2.59 9.51
C PHE A 66 9.91 -1.53 10.61
N ASN A 67 10.98 -1.33 11.37
CA ASN A 67 11.02 -0.34 12.43
C ASN A 67 11.62 0.97 11.94
N ILE A 68 11.05 2.08 12.39
CA ILE A 68 11.59 3.41 12.09
C ILE A 68 12.49 3.85 13.23
N LYS A 69 13.71 4.25 12.87
CA LYS A 69 14.75 4.68 13.80
C LYS A 69 15.00 6.17 13.65
N GLY A 70 15.32 6.82 14.77
CA GLY A 70 15.81 8.18 14.73
C GLY A 70 17.31 8.22 14.36
N GLU A 71 17.83 9.42 14.13
CA GLU A 71 19.26 9.67 13.85
C GLU A 71 20.20 9.14 14.95
N ASP A 72 19.71 9.01 16.19
CA ASP A 72 20.44 8.43 17.31
C ASP A 72 20.49 6.89 17.29
N GLY A 73 19.94 6.27 16.24
CA GLY A 73 19.89 4.82 16.01
C GLY A 73 18.86 4.08 16.88
N LYS A 74 18.09 4.77 17.71
CA LYS A 74 17.05 4.15 18.54
C LYS A 74 15.77 3.93 17.76
N THR A 75 15.05 2.88 18.10
CA THR A 75 13.73 2.57 17.56
C THR A 75 12.66 3.42 18.22
N TYR A 76 11.91 4.19 17.46
CA TYR A 76 10.80 5.03 17.93
C TYR A 76 9.44 4.53 17.48
N CYS A 77 9.39 3.90 16.31
CA CYS A 77 8.16 3.31 15.80
C CYS A 77 8.42 1.84 15.44
N ALA A 78 7.51 0.97 15.84
CA ALA A 78 7.65 -0.47 15.62
C ALA A 78 6.62 -0.95 14.61
N GLY A 79 7.09 -1.49 13.48
CA GLY A 79 6.25 -2.10 12.46
C GLY A 79 5.53 -3.32 13.00
N TYR A 80 4.20 -3.26 13.15
CA TYR A 80 3.44 -4.37 13.74
C TYR A 80 2.88 -5.34 12.71
N CYS A 81 2.81 -4.96 11.45
CA CYS A 81 2.54 -5.85 10.32
C CYS A 81 3.22 -5.28 9.07
N TYR A 82 3.42 -6.10 8.07
CA TYR A 82 3.75 -5.63 6.73
C TYR A 82 2.63 -5.97 5.76
N GLU A 83 2.59 -5.26 4.66
CA GLU A 83 1.59 -5.38 3.63
C GLU A 83 2.27 -5.54 2.28
N ALA A 84 1.52 -6.04 1.32
CA ALA A 84 1.96 -6.08 -0.05
C ALA A 84 0.87 -5.53 -0.97
N PHE A 85 1.28 -4.94 -2.07
CA PHE A 85 0.38 -4.61 -3.16
C PHE A 85 0.90 -5.15 -4.49
N GLY A 86 -0.03 -5.36 -5.39
CA GLY A 86 0.20 -5.94 -6.69
C GLY A 86 -1.05 -5.84 -7.55
N ILE A 87 -1.25 -6.84 -8.37
CA ILE A 87 -2.47 -7.00 -9.16
C ILE A 87 -3.19 -8.24 -8.63
N ILE A 88 -4.38 -8.04 -8.06
CA ILE A 88 -5.26 -9.12 -7.62
C ILE A 88 -5.92 -9.73 -8.85
N VAL A 89 -5.93 -11.04 -8.95
CA VAL A 89 -6.41 -11.80 -10.11
C VAL A 89 -7.58 -12.70 -9.71
N ASN A 90 -8.66 -12.64 -10.49
CA ASN A 90 -9.71 -13.64 -10.47
C ASN A 90 -9.32 -14.76 -11.44
N THR A 91 -8.80 -15.87 -10.92
CA THR A 91 -8.27 -16.95 -11.72
C THR A 91 -9.32 -17.70 -12.54
N ASP A 92 -10.56 -17.77 -12.05
CA ASP A 92 -11.68 -18.34 -12.82
C ASP A 92 -11.99 -17.54 -14.09
N LEU A 93 -11.97 -16.21 -13.99
CA LEU A 93 -12.20 -15.35 -15.16
C LEU A 93 -11.01 -15.39 -16.12
N LEU A 94 -9.78 -15.47 -15.59
CA LEU A 94 -8.58 -15.62 -16.39
C LEU A 94 -8.64 -16.93 -17.21
N GLU A 95 -8.98 -18.05 -16.57
CA GLU A 95 -9.16 -19.34 -17.24
C GLU A 95 -10.30 -19.33 -18.26
N LYS A 96 -11.43 -18.66 -17.96
CA LYS A 96 -12.54 -18.47 -18.91
C LYS A 96 -12.14 -17.67 -20.14
N ALA A 97 -11.20 -16.75 -19.99
CA ALA A 97 -10.61 -16.02 -21.11
C ALA A 97 -9.59 -16.84 -21.91
N GLY A 98 -9.27 -18.07 -21.47
CA GLY A 98 -8.32 -18.95 -22.13
C GLY A 98 -6.87 -18.76 -21.70
N HIS A 99 -6.62 -18.05 -20.61
CA HIS A 99 -5.29 -17.73 -20.10
C HIS A 99 -5.00 -18.39 -18.74
N SER A 100 -3.74 -18.35 -18.32
CA SER A 100 -3.28 -18.83 -17.01
C SER A 100 -2.30 -17.86 -16.36
N LEU A 101 -2.13 -17.98 -15.03
CA LEU A 101 -1.13 -17.17 -14.30
C LEU A 101 0.30 -17.40 -14.80
N ASP A 102 0.61 -18.62 -15.23
CA ASP A 102 1.95 -18.99 -15.70
C ASP A 102 2.37 -18.27 -16.99
N GLU A 103 1.42 -17.71 -17.73
CA GLU A 103 1.70 -16.91 -18.92
C GLU A 103 2.16 -15.50 -18.58
N ILE A 104 1.83 -14.97 -17.38
CA ILE A 104 2.07 -13.59 -16.97
C ILE A 104 3.38 -13.52 -16.19
N LYS A 105 4.47 -13.09 -16.84
CA LYS A 105 5.82 -13.06 -16.27
C LYS A 105 6.51 -11.70 -16.32
N ASP A 106 5.98 -10.79 -17.13
CA ASP A 106 6.50 -9.47 -17.41
C ASP A 106 5.39 -8.57 -17.96
N PHE A 107 5.70 -7.31 -18.20
CA PHE A 107 4.75 -6.35 -18.77
C PHE A 107 4.24 -6.77 -20.16
N ALA A 108 5.09 -7.34 -21.00
CA ALA A 108 4.70 -7.72 -22.36
C ALA A 108 3.64 -8.81 -22.36
N SER A 109 3.82 -9.84 -21.52
CA SER A 109 2.85 -10.93 -21.36
C SER A 109 1.57 -10.47 -20.66
N LEU A 110 1.66 -9.66 -19.61
CA LEU A 110 0.48 -9.05 -18.97
C LEU A 110 -0.33 -8.21 -19.96
N LYS A 111 0.35 -7.38 -20.75
CA LYS A 111 -0.27 -6.55 -21.79
C LYS A 111 -0.98 -7.41 -22.84
N ALA A 112 -0.32 -8.46 -23.33
CA ALA A 112 -0.92 -9.36 -24.32
C ALA A 112 -2.21 -10.01 -23.79
N VAL A 113 -2.21 -10.50 -22.57
CA VAL A 113 -3.39 -11.08 -21.91
C VAL A 113 -4.50 -10.05 -21.74
N ALA A 114 -4.17 -8.84 -21.25
CA ALA A 114 -5.16 -7.79 -21.05
C ALA A 114 -5.78 -7.30 -22.37
N GLU A 115 -5.00 -7.15 -23.42
CA GLU A 115 -5.46 -6.73 -24.73
C GLU A 115 -6.32 -7.80 -25.41
N ASP A 116 -5.99 -9.11 -25.23
CA ASP A 116 -6.82 -10.21 -25.74
C ASP A 116 -8.18 -10.25 -25.04
N ILE A 117 -8.21 -10.15 -23.70
CA ILE A 117 -9.48 -10.05 -22.94
C ILE A 117 -10.30 -8.86 -23.42
N THR A 118 -9.67 -7.71 -23.63
CA THR A 118 -10.36 -6.49 -24.09
C THR A 118 -10.92 -6.66 -25.50
N ALA A 119 -10.21 -7.34 -26.40
CA ALA A 119 -10.68 -7.62 -27.75
C ALA A 119 -11.91 -8.54 -27.77
N HIS A 120 -12.04 -9.42 -26.79
CA HIS A 120 -13.14 -10.37 -26.66
C HIS A 120 -14.15 -10.03 -25.56
N LYS A 121 -14.10 -8.83 -24.98
CA LYS A 121 -14.90 -8.45 -23.78
C LYS A 121 -16.39 -8.61 -23.98
N ASP A 122 -16.92 -8.37 -25.17
CA ASP A 122 -18.36 -8.48 -25.47
C ASP A 122 -18.81 -9.95 -25.49
N GLU A 123 -17.94 -10.88 -25.88
CA GLU A 123 -18.18 -12.32 -25.87
C GLU A 123 -18.00 -12.89 -24.46
N LEU A 124 -16.95 -12.46 -23.76
CA LEU A 124 -16.60 -12.90 -22.42
C LEU A 124 -17.56 -12.36 -21.36
N GLY A 125 -18.10 -11.16 -21.55
CA GLY A 125 -19.00 -10.47 -20.61
C GLY A 125 -18.25 -9.78 -19.46
N PHE A 126 -16.92 -9.63 -19.54
CA PHE A 126 -16.08 -8.93 -18.54
C PHE A 126 -14.87 -8.26 -19.20
N ALA A 127 -14.29 -7.28 -18.52
CA ALA A 127 -13.11 -6.56 -18.95
C ALA A 127 -11.81 -7.15 -18.35
N ALA A 128 -10.65 -6.69 -18.82
CA ALA A 128 -9.38 -7.09 -18.23
C ALA A 128 -9.22 -6.48 -16.83
N PHE A 129 -9.31 -5.15 -16.68
CA PHE A 129 -9.15 -4.47 -15.41
C PHE A 129 -10.48 -3.89 -14.87
N SER A 130 -10.64 -3.90 -13.55
CA SER A 130 -11.62 -3.05 -12.89
C SER A 130 -11.28 -1.58 -13.14
N SER A 131 -12.25 -0.69 -12.95
CA SER A 131 -12.04 0.74 -13.20
C SER A 131 -10.88 1.30 -12.39
N ALA A 132 -10.12 2.20 -13.00
CA ALA A 132 -9.12 2.97 -12.30
C ALA A 132 -9.80 4.14 -11.58
N GLY A 133 -10.14 3.99 -10.32
CA GLY A 133 -10.76 5.06 -9.53
C GLY A 133 -9.77 6.18 -9.27
N LEU A 134 -10.00 7.35 -9.89
CA LEU A 134 -9.20 8.57 -9.67
C LEU A 134 -9.91 9.59 -8.78
N ASP A 135 -10.94 9.18 -8.08
CA ASP A 135 -11.54 9.98 -7.01
C ASP A 135 -10.60 10.06 -5.79
N SER A 136 -10.86 10.99 -4.88
CA SER A 136 -9.99 11.23 -3.72
C SER A 136 -9.89 10.04 -2.76
N SER A 137 -10.84 9.10 -2.79
CA SER A 137 -10.83 7.93 -1.90
C SER A 137 -9.94 6.79 -2.39
N SER A 138 -9.56 6.77 -3.67
CA SER A 138 -8.85 5.64 -4.27
C SER A 138 -7.70 5.99 -5.21
N SER A 139 -7.52 7.25 -5.56
CA SER A 139 -6.46 7.71 -6.48
C SER A 139 -5.04 7.41 -5.99
N TRP A 140 -4.86 7.20 -4.69
CA TRP A 140 -3.60 6.77 -4.08
C TRP A 140 -3.08 5.45 -4.66
N ARG A 141 -3.93 4.58 -5.20
CA ARG A 141 -3.50 3.36 -5.89
C ARG A 141 -2.64 3.68 -7.12
N PHE A 142 -2.90 4.78 -7.79
CA PHE A 142 -2.21 5.17 -9.04
C PHE A 142 -1.08 6.17 -8.78
N SER A 143 -1.27 7.12 -7.87
CA SER A 143 -0.26 8.10 -7.46
C SER A 143 0.66 7.61 -6.31
N GLY A 144 0.38 6.44 -5.76
CA GLY A 144 1.20 5.74 -4.78
C GLY A 144 1.72 4.41 -5.33
N HIS A 145 0.85 3.40 -5.47
CA HIS A 145 1.27 2.05 -5.86
C HIS A 145 1.90 2.00 -7.25
N LEU A 146 1.22 2.53 -8.28
CA LEU A 146 1.80 2.55 -9.63
C LEU A 146 2.99 3.51 -9.71
N ALA A 147 2.90 4.67 -9.05
CA ALA A 147 4.00 5.63 -8.98
C ALA A 147 5.22 5.09 -8.21
N ASN A 148 5.02 4.12 -7.31
CA ASN A 148 6.12 3.43 -6.65
C ASN A 148 7.06 2.71 -7.63
N MET A 149 6.54 2.21 -8.73
CA MET A 149 7.36 1.43 -9.66
C MET A 149 8.49 2.25 -10.28
N PRO A 150 8.26 3.43 -10.91
CA PRO A 150 9.33 4.27 -11.42
C PRO A 150 10.27 4.77 -10.31
N LEU A 151 9.75 5.12 -9.14
CA LEU A 151 10.55 5.55 -7.99
C LEU A 151 11.47 4.42 -7.51
N TYR A 152 10.93 3.21 -7.30
CA TYR A 152 11.71 2.07 -6.84
C TYR A 152 12.87 1.73 -7.77
N TYR A 153 12.64 1.67 -9.07
CA TYR A 153 13.68 1.33 -10.02
C TYR A 153 14.75 2.43 -10.13
N GLU A 154 14.35 3.70 -10.08
CA GLU A 154 15.29 4.82 -10.04
C GLU A 154 16.13 4.79 -8.76
N PHE A 155 15.50 4.65 -7.59
CA PHE A 155 16.17 4.62 -6.30
C PHE A 155 17.09 3.41 -6.13
N ARG A 156 16.69 2.25 -6.64
CA ARG A 156 17.53 1.06 -6.68
C ARG A 156 18.81 1.29 -7.50
N ASP A 157 18.66 1.83 -8.70
CA ASP A 157 19.79 2.05 -9.60
C ASP A 157 20.73 3.14 -9.09
N ASP A 158 20.19 4.16 -8.45
CA ASP A 158 20.95 5.31 -7.94
C ASP A 158 21.38 5.13 -6.46
N ASN A 159 21.05 3.98 -5.84
CA ASN A 159 21.33 3.64 -4.44
C ASN A 159 20.81 4.71 -3.45
N VAL A 160 19.59 5.19 -3.66
CA VAL A 160 18.94 6.16 -2.77
C VAL A 160 18.51 5.46 -1.49
N THR A 161 18.94 5.99 -0.34
CA THR A 161 18.68 5.44 1.00
C THR A 161 18.03 6.44 1.96
N GLU A 162 17.79 7.66 1.49
CA GLU A 162 17.11 8.74 2.22
C GLU A 162 16.29 9.58 1.25
N GLN A 163 15.42 10.45 1.74
CA GLN A 163 14.57 11.29 0.91
C GLN A 163 15.41 12.23 0.02
N PRO A 164 15.37 12.08 -1.32
CA PRO A 164 16.14 12.94 -2.21
C PRO A 164 15.41 14.27 -2.46
N ALA A 165 16.20 15.36 -2.55
CA ALA A 165 15.65 16.68 -2.89
C ALA A 165 15.02 16.75 -4.30
N THR A 166 15.52 15.92 -5.20
CA THR A 166 15.04 15.83 -6.61
C THR A 166 15.09 14.39 -7.08
N ILE A 167 14.24 14.08 -8.04
CA ILE A 167 14.23 12.82 -8.80
C ILE A 167 14.41 13.12 -10.28
N THR A 168 14.83 12.13 -11.07
CA THR A 168 15.13 12.33 -12.50
C THR A 168 13.98 11.94 -13.41
N GLY A 169 13.08 11.08 -12.93
CA GLY A 169 12.00 10.52 -13.73
C GLY A 169 12.45 9.48 -14.76
N LYS A 170 13.59 8.84 -14.53
CA LYS A 170 14.24 7.85 -15.41
C LYS A 170 13.28 6.77 -15.93
N TYR A 171 12.30 6.37 -15.14
CA TYR A 171 11.35 5.31 -15.43
C TYR A 171 9.91 5.79 -15.70
N LEU A 172 9.69 7.07 -16.04
CA LEU A 172 8.36 7.60 -16.29
C LEU A 172 7.72 7.04 -17.57
N ALA A 173 8.50 6.61 -18.55
CA ALA A 173 7.99 5.86 -19.70
C ALA A 173 7.39 4.50 -19.28
N ASN A 174 7.94 3.86 -18.25
CA ASN A 174 7.43 2.62 -17.67
C ASN A 174 6.15 2.88 -16.86
N TYR A 175 6.07 3.99 -16.15
CA TYR A 175 4.84 4.43 -15.49
C TYR A 175 3.71 4.66 -16.51
N LYS A 176 4.03 5.30 -17.64
CA LYS A 176 3.09 5.46 -18.76
C LYS A 176 2.58 4.12 -19.29
N ASN A 177 3.47 3.14 -19.47
CA ASN A 177 3.09 1.83 -19.94
C ASN A 177 2.01 1.20 -19.05
N VAL A 178 2.21 1.23 -17.73
CA VAL A 178 1.26 0.65 -16.78
C VAL A 178 -0.04 1.45 -16.75
N TRP A 179 0.04 2.78 -16.77
CA TRP A 179 -1.15 3.61 -16.77
C TRP A 179 -1.99 3.42 -18.04
N ASP A 180 -1.35 3.39 -19.21
CA ASP A 180 -2.03 3.13 -20.48
C ASP A 180 -2.68 1.74 -20.51
N LEU A 181 -2.01 0.73 -19.92
CA LEU A 181 -2.56 -0.61 -19.82
C LEU A 181 -3.88 -0.62 -19.04
N TYR A 182 -3.90 0.01 -17.87
CA TYR A 182 -5.12 0.12 -17.05
C TYR A 182 -6.20 0.93 -17.75
N MET A 183 -5.83 2.11 -18.22
CA MET A 183 -6.77 3.07 -18.82
C MET A 183 -7.48 2.50 -20.03
N ASN A 184 -6.76 1.74 -20.88
CA ASN A 184 -7.28 1.23 -22.14
C ASN A 184 -8.00 -0.11 -22.02
N ASN A 185 -7.84 -0.83 -20.91
CA ASN A 185 -8.37 -2.19 -20.72
C ASN A 185 -9.30 -2.31 -19.50
N ALA A 186 -9.80 -1.18 -18.99
CA ALA A 186 -10.70 -1.14 -17.85
C ALA A 186 -12.18 -1.34 -18.22
N THR A 187 -13.01 -1.56 -17.20
CA THR A 187 -14.47 -1.67 -17.30
C THR A 187 -15.13 -0.37 -17.78
N CYS A 188 -14.50 0.78 -17.58
CA CYS A 188 -15.01 2.09 -17.99
C CYS A 188 -14.10 2.78 -19.02
N ALA A 189 -14.65 3.78 -19.73
CA ALA A 189 -13.86 4.61 -20.63
C ALA A 189 -12.89 5.53 -19.85
N PRO A 190 -11.75 5.93 -20.45
CA PRO A 190 -10.79 6.84 -19.81
C PRO A 190 -11.41 8.15 -19.30
N SER A 191 -12.40 8.69 -19.99
CA SER A 191 -13.10 9.91 -19.59
C SER A 191 -13.99 9.79 -18.35
N GLU A 192 -14.25 8.55 -17.88
CA GLU A 192 -15.11 8.27 -16.72
C GLU A 192 -14.31 8.08 -15.43
N LEU A 193 -12.97 7.99 -15.52
CA LEU A 193 -12.10 7.64 -14.39
C LEU A 193 -12.24 8.61 -13.19
N ALA A 194 -12.49 9.90 -13.46
CA ALA A 194 -12.68 10.90 -12.41
C ALA A 194 -13.87 10.62 -11.49
N ALA A 195 -14.90 9.94 -12.01
CA ALA A 195 -16.13 9.62 -11.28
C ALA A 195 -16.09 8.23 -10.62
N LYS A 196 -15.08 7.41 -10.90
CA LYS A 196 -14.99 6.05 -10.39
C LYS A 196 -14.33 6.01 -9.01
N THR A 197 -15.06 5.43 -8.05
CA THR A 197 -14.61 5.26 -6.66
C THR A 197 -13.89 3.94 -6.44
N GLY A 198 -13.13 3.84 -5.34
CA GLY A 198 -12.51 2.59 -4.92
C GLY A 198 -13.53 1.48 -4.66
N ASP A 199 -14.69 1.82 -4.11
CA ASP A 199 -15.79 0.86 -3.86
C ASP A 199 -16.40 0.33 -5.14
N GLU A 200 -16.58 1.17 -6.16
CA GLU A 200 -17.02 0.74 -7.48
C GLU A 200 -16.02 -0.21 -8.12
N SER A 201 -14.72 0.15 -8.13
CA SER A 201 -13.65 -0.72 -8.62
C SER A 201 -13.62 -2.09 -7.94
N ARG A 202 -13.77 -2.12 -6.61
CA ARG A 202 -13.84 -3.37 -5.83
C ARG A 202 -15.08 -4.17 -6.22
N ALA A 203 -16.25 -3.52 -6.31
CA ALA A 203 -17.51 -4.17 -6.66
C ALA A 203 -17.48 -4.76 -8.07
N GLU A 204 -16.90 -4.08 -9.04
CA GLU A 204 -16.71 -4.59 -10.40
C GLU A 204 -15.91 -5.89 -10.40
N PHE A 205 -14.78 -5.93 -9.68
CA PHE A 205 -13.97 -7.12 -9.54
C PHE A 205 -14.70 -8.25 -8.79
N ALA A 206 -15.27 -7.96 -7.63
CA ALA A 206 -15.94 -8.95 -6.79
C ALA A 206 -17.20 -9.55 -7.46
N ASN A 207 -17.86 -8.80 -8.34
CA ASN A 207 -19.02 -9.26 -9.11
C ASN A 207 -18.63 -9.93 -10.45
N GLY A 208 -17.35 -10.16 -10.70
CA GLY A 208 -16.88 -10.87 -11.87
C GLY A 208 -16.96 -10.05 -13.17
N GLN A 209 -16.86 -8.74 -13.08
CA GLN A 209 -16.86 -7.84 -14.24
C GLN A 209 -15.43 -7.53 -14.74
N ALA A 210 -14.40 -7.93 -13.98
CA ALA A 210 -13.00 -7.76 -14.35
C ALA A 210 -12.14 -8.91 -13.85
N VAL A 211 -11.08 -9.24 -14.62
CA VAL A 211 -10.09 -10.26 -14.26
C VAL A 211 -9.09 -9.74 -13.25
N PHE A 212 -8.64 -8.48 -13.41
CA PHE A 212 -7.57 -7.85 -12.65
C PHE A 212 -8.07 -6.66 -11.84
N PHE A 213 -7.57 -6.58 -10.59
CA PHE A 213 -7.82 -5.46 -9.69
C PHE A 213 -6.51 -5.05 -9.00
N GLN A 214 -5.97 -3.89 -9.36
CA GLN A 214 -4.78 -3.38 -8.69
C GLN A 214 -5.14 -2.88 -7.30
N ASN A 215 -4.63 -3.57 -6.29
CA ASN A 215 -4.79 -3.18 -4.89
C ASN A 215 -3.82 -3.99 -4.01
N GLY A 216 -4.04 -4.01 -2.69
CA GLY A 216 -3.16 -4.64 -1.74
C GLY A 216 -3.80 -5.77 -0.94
N THR A 217 -2.99 -6.35 -0.07
CA THR A 217 -3.33 -7.50 0.77
C THR A 217 -4.51 -7.24 1.72
N TRP A 218 -4.77 -5.97 2.07
CA TRP A 218 -5.94 -5.53 2.87
C TRP A 218 -7.29 -5.78 2.18
N GLU A 219 -7.32 -5.95 0.87
CA GLU A 219 -8.55 -6.27 0.15
C GLU A 219 -9.02 -7.71 0.37
N TYR A 220 -8.18 -8.59 0.86
CA TYR A 220 -8.54 -9.99 1.07
C TYR A 220 -9.83 -10.15 1.89
N THR A 221 -9.89 -9.53 3.05
CA THR A 221 -11.07 -9.60 3.93
C THR A 221 -12.29 -8.93 3.27
N ASN A 222 -12.09 -7.79 2.59
CA ASN A 222 -13.15 -7.09 1.87
C ASN A 222 -13.78 -7.94 0.75
N LEU A 223 -12.98 -8.78 0.09
CA LEU A 223 -13.42 -9.63 -1.02
C LEU A 223 -14.01 -10.98 -0.55
N THR A 224 -13.54 -11.52 0.58
CA THR A 224 -13.83 -12.91 0.98
C THR A 224 -14.78 -13.03 2.17
N ASP A 225 -14.94 -11.98 2.99
CA ASP A 225 -15.83 -11.96 4.15
C ASP A 225 -17.04 -11.06 3.90
N ALA A 226 -18.20 -11.66 3.70
CA ALA A 226 -19.44 -10.93 3.45
C ALA A 226 -19.82 -9.94 4.58
N SER A 227 -19.32 -10.14 5.80
CA SER A 227 -19.56 -9.22 6.90
C SER A 227 -18.76 -7.90 6.78
N ALA A 228 -17.68 -7.89 6.00
CA ALA A 228 -16.86 -6.71 5.79
C ALA A 228 -17.50 -5.75 4.76
N MET A 229 -17.67 -6.20 3.50
CA MET A 229 -18.16 -5.38 2.39
C MET A 229 -19.28 -6.05 1.58
N GLY A 230 -19.84 -7.14 2.06
CA GLY A 230 -20.93 -7.86 1.39
C GLY A 230 -20.50 -8.83 0.30
N PHE A 231 -19.19 -9.02 0.08
CA PHE A 231 -18.65 -9.95 -0.90
C PHE A 231 -18.17 -11.25 -0.23
N SER A 232 -18.19 -12.36 -0.97
CA SER A 232 -17.80 -13.69 -0.49
C SER A 232 -17.13 -14.49 -1.61
N MET A 233 -16.08 -13.92 -2.21
CA MET A 233 -15.30 -14.61 -3.22
C MET A 233 -14.58 -15.82 -2.61
N ASP A 234 -14.48 -16.89 -3.39
CA ASP A 234 -13.71 -18.06 -2.98
C ASP A 234 -12.18 -17.74 -2.97
N PRO A 235 -11.51 -17.83 -1.81
CA PRO A 235 -10.07 -17.57 -1.74
C PRO A 235 -9.24 -18.43 -2.69
N ALA A 236 -9.70 -19.65 -3.03
CA ALA A 236 -9.02 -20.53 -3.97
C ALA A 236 -9.03 -20.00 -5.42
N LYS A 237 -9.85 -18.99 -5.70
CA LYS A 237 -10.00 -18.34 -7.00
C LYS A 237 -9.31 -16.98 -7.06
N LEU A 238 -8.53 -16.65 -6.04
CA LEU A 238 -7.81 -15.39 -5.92
C LEU A 238 -6.31 -15.66 -5.93
N ALA A 239 -5.60 -14.81 -6.65
CA ALA A 239 -4.14 -14.72 -6.60
C ALA A 239 -3.70 -13.26 -6.61
N MET A 240 -2.43 -12.99 -6.31
CA MET A 240 -1.82 -11.68 -6.48
C MET A 240 -0.50 -11.83 -7.21
N ILE A 241 -0.31 -11.03 -8.25
CA ILE A 241 0.91 -11.00 -9.06
C ILE A 241 1.60 -9.64 -8.95
N PRO A 242 2.91 -9.53 -9.27
CA PRO A 242 3.63 -8.27 -9.29
C PRO A 242 3.03 -7.25 -10.26
N ILE A 243 3.31 -5.98 -10.02
CA ILE A 243 3.07 -4.92 -11.01
C ILE A 243 4.28 -4.90 -11.94
N TYR A 244 4.06 -5.33 -13.16
CA TYR A 244 5.06 -5.27 -14.23
C TYR A 244 4.91 -3.97 -15.01
N CYS A 245 6.03 -3.34 -15.37
CA CYS A 245 6.02 -2.02 -16.04
C CYS A 245 6.99 -1.92 -17.24
N GLY A 246 7.64 -3.02 -17.62
CA GLY A 246 8.54 -3.09 -18.77
C GLY A 246 9.98 -2.69 -18.45
N VAL A 247 10.42 -2.91 -17.21
CA VAL A 247 11.82 -2.74 -16.81
C VAL A 247 12.58 -4.05 -16.99
N GLU A 248 13.80 -3.98 -17.49
CA GLU A 248 14.65 -5.16 -17.67
C GLU A 248 14.87 -5.89 -16.34
N GLY A 249 14.67 -7.20 -16.32
CA GLY A 249 14.80 -8.05 -15.13
C GLY A 249 13.54 -8.09 -14.24
N GLU A 250 12.42 -7.47 -14.66
CA GLU A 250 11.17 -7.48 -13.89
C GLU A 250 10.51 -8.85 -13.77
N GLU A 251 10.90 -9.81 -14.63
CA GLU A 251 10.45 -11.21 -14.51
C GLU A 251 10.89 -11.87 -13.19
N LYS A 252 11.81 -11.23 -12.48
CA LYS A 252 12.26 -11.60 -11.13
C LYS A 252 11.71 -10.68 -10.05
N ALA A 253 10.81 -9.77 -10.37
CA ALA A 253 10.15 -8.96 -9.35
C ALA A 253 9.20 -9.80 -8.50
N GLY A 254 9.19 -9.51 -7.21
CA GLY A 254 8.16 -9.94 -6.28
C GLY A 254 7.07 -8.87 -6.13
N LEU A 255 6.17 -9.08 -5.18
CA LEU A 255 5.19 -8.07 -4.82
C LEU A 255 5.87 -6.84 -4.20
N ALA A 256 5.20 -5.71 -4.27
CA ALA A 256 5.66 -4.51 -3.58
C ALA A 256 5.30 -4.61 -2.10
N CYS A 257 6.31 -4.83 -1.25
CA CYS A 257 6.15 -5.06 0.18
C CYS A 257 6.74 -3.93 1.01
N GLY A 258 6.03 -3.58 2.07
CA GLY A 258 6.42 -2.54 3.01
C GLY A 258 5.41 -2.40 4.13
N THR A 259 5.50 -1.32 4.88
CA THR A 259 4.50 -0.98 5.88
C THR A 259 4.47 0.53 6.13
N GLU A 260 3.29 1.02 6.44
CA GLU A 260 3.06 2.28 7.14
C GLU A 260 2.41 2.00 8.51
N ASN A 261 2.30 0.71 8.88
CA ASN A 261 1.66 0.23 10.09
C ASN A 261 2.68 0.13 11.24
N CYS A 262 3.12 1.27 11.74
CA CYS A 262 4.08 1.34 12.83
C CYS A 262 3.46 2.01 14.06
N TRP A 263 3.60 1.37 15.22
CA TRP A 263 3.16 1.90 16.49
C TRP A 263 4.22 2.79 17.13
N ALA A 264 3.82 3.99 17.55
CA ALA A 264 4.57 4.88 18.40
C ALA A 264 3.84 5.05 19.74
N VAL A 265 4.60 5.09 20.84
CA VAL A 265 4.09 5.33 22.19
C VAL A 265 4.36 6.79 22.56
N ASN A 266 3.33 7.48 23.06
CA ASN A 266 3.44 8.91 23.42
C ASN A 266 4.36 9.11 24.64
N ALA A 267 5.55 9.66 24.40
CA ALA A 267 6.53 9.99 25.44
C ALA A 267 6.05 11.07 26.43
N LYS A 268 5.04 11.87 26.06
CA LYS A 268 4.45 12.92 26.93
C LYS A 268 3.28 12.40 27.77
N ALA A 269 2.84 11.17 27.59
CA ALA A 269 1.89 10.52 28.47
C ALA A 269 2.50 10.23 29.82
N SER A 270 1.66 9.99 30.84
CA SER A 270 2.17 9.58 32.17
C SER A 270 2.96 8.26 32.09
N GLU A 271 3.90 8.05 33.01
CA GLU A 271 4.66 6.77 33.09
C GLU A 271 3.71 5.56 33.23
N GLU A 272 2.61 5.73 33.95
CA GLU A 272 1.59 4.70 34.13
C GLU A 272 0.90 4.37 32.80
N ASP A 273 0.52 5.40 32.02
CA ASP A 273 -0.10 5.22 30.71
C ASP A 273 0.88 4.64 29.68
N GLN A 274 2.14 5.09 29.66
CA GLN A 274 3.18 4.51 28.81
C GLN A 274 3.36 3.02 29.11
N LYS A 275 3.43 2.65 30.40
CA LYS A 275 3.55 1.26 30.82
C LYS A 275 2.33 0.45 30.39
N ALA A 276 1.13 0.96 30.63
CA ALA A 276 -0.11 0.28 30.24
C ALA A 276 -0.18 0.07 28.71
N THR A 277 0.27 1.06 27.93
CA THR A 277 0.35 1.00 26.47
C THR A 277 1.32 -0.09 26.00
N LEU A 278 2.53 -0.12 26.56
CA LEU A 278 3.53 -1.16 26.25
C LEU A 278 3.07 -2.57 26.67
N ASP A 279 2.39 -2.70 27.81
CA ASP A 279 1.80 -3.96 28.24
C ASP A 279 0.67 -4.42 27.30
N PHE A 280 -0.15 -3.48 26.79
CA PHE A 280 -1.16 -3.75 25.77
C PHE A 280 -0.53 -4.19 24.44
N MET A 281 0.45 -3.46 23.92
CA MET A 281 1.17 -3.83 22.69
C MET A 281 1.76 -5.24 22.81
N LYS A 282 2.42 -5.53 23.94
CA LYS A 282 2.95 -6.87 24.21
C LYS A 282 1.86 -7.93 24.25
N TRP A 283 0.73 -7.66 24.89
CA TRP A 283 -0.40 -8.59 24.97
C TRP A 283 -0.93 -8.93 23.58
N VAL A 284 -1.10 -7.94 22.71
CA VAL A 284 -1.58 -8.13 21.32
C VAL A 284 -0.70 -9.12 20.56
N VAL A 285 0.62 -9.01 20.69
CA VAL A 285 1.57 -9.84 19.91
C VAL A 285 1.99 -11.15 20.60
N THR A 286 1.51 -11.42 21.83
CA THR A 286 1.92 -12.61 22.58
C THR A 286 0.80 -13.48 23.11
N SER A 287 -0.43 -12.96 23.26
CA SER A 287 -1.58 -13.73 23.73
C SER A 287 -2.22 -14.52 22.58
N ASP A 288 -2.90 -15.61 22.92
CA ASP A 288 -3.63 -16.40 21.90
C ASP A 288 -4.73 -15.60 21.21
N GLU A 289 -5.41 -14.73 21.95
CA GLU A 289 -6.47 -13.87 21.42
C GLU A 289 -5.88 -12.77 20.53
N GLY A 290 -4.88 -12.05 21.00
CA GLY A 290 -4.24 -10.97 20.24
C GLY A 290 -3.58 -11.48 18.96
N THR A 291 -2.79 -12.56 19.03
CA THR A 291 -2.14 -13.13 17.84
C THR A 291 -3.13 -13.70 16.83
N LYS A 292 -4.29 -14.23 17.30
CA LYS A 292 -5.37 -14.66 16.41
C LYS A 292 -5.99 -13.44 15.68
N MET A 293 -6.35 -12.40 16.43
CA MET A 293 -6.92 -11.18 15.84
C MET A 293 -5.96 -10.55 14.83
N MET A 294 -4.66 -10.48 15.15
CA MET A 294 -3.65 -9.96 14.25
C MET A 294 -3.57 -10.77 12.95
N ALA A 295 -3.58 -12.11 13.02
CA ALA A 295 -3.54 -12.96 11.83
C ALA A 295 -4.82 -12.87 10.96
N GLU A 296 -5.97 -12.58 11.58
CA GLU A 296 -7.25 -12.44 10.87
C GLU A 296 -7.40 -11.07 10.18
N GLN A 297 -6.84 -10.01 10.78
CA GLN A 297 -7.05 -8.63 10.32
C GLN A 297 -5.88 -8.07 9.52
N PHE A 298 -4.67 -8.53 9.80
CA PHE A 298 -3.44 -8.00 9.24
C PHE A 298 -2.65 -9.12 8.57
N GLY A 299 -1.62 -8.74 7.85
CA GLY A 299 -0.70 -9.67 7.22
C GLY A 299 0.30 -10.31 8.16
N PRO A 300 1.36 -10.87 7.60
CA PRO A 300 2.43 -11.44 8.38
C PRO A 300 2.96 -10.42 9.38
N ILE A 301 3.13 -10.89 10.59
CA ILE A 301 3.48 -10.08 11.74
C ILE A 301 4.91 -10.46 12.15
N PRO A 302 5.84 -9.49 12.26
CA PRO A 302 7.23 -9.80 12.57
C PRO A 302 7.44 -10.12 14.07
N PHE A 303 6.61 -11.01 14.63
CA PHE A 303 6.67 -11.37 16.05
C PHE A 303 6.76 -12.89 16.26
N LYS A 304 7.45 -13.31 17.34
CA LYS A 304 7.77 -14.71 17.65
C LYS A 304 6.55 -15.63 17.78
N LYS A 305 5.41 -15.09 18.19
CA LYS A 305 4.17 -15.85 18.40
C LYS A 305 3.11 -15.59 17.33
N ALA A 306 3.50 -14.98 16.22
CA ALA A 306 2.59 -14.74 15.11
C ALA A 306 1.96 -16.06 14.63
N LYS A 307 0.65 -16.00 14.34
CA LYS A 307 -0.09 -17.11 13.70
C LYS A 307 -0.09 -16.89 12.19
N GLU A 308 -0.18 -17.98 11.44
CA GLU A 308 -0.31 -17.93 9.99
C GLU A 308 -1.60 -17.20 9.60
N SER A 309 -1.50 -16.35 8.58
CA SER A 309 -2.64 -15.68 7.98
C SER A 309 -3.30 -16.59 6.95
N ALA A 310 -4.64 -16.58 6.89
CA ALA A 310 -5.40 -17.23 5.84
C ALA A 310 -5.34 -16.46 4.51
N ASN A 311 -4.78 -15.26 4.49
CA ASN A 311 -4.73 -14.39 3.34
C ASN A 311 -3.81 -14.95 2.26
N VAL A 312 -4.41 -15.42 1.16
CA VAL A 312 -3.69 -16.05 0.04
C VAL A 312 -2.71 -15.11 -0.66
N PHE A 313 -2.91 -13.81 -0.58
CA PHE A 313 -2.01 -12.83 -1.19
C PHE A 313 -0.63 -12.81 -0.52
N PHE A 314 -0.57 -13.07 0.80
CA PHE A 314 0.71 -13.25 1.49
C PHE A 314 1.39 -14.56 1.10
N ASN A 315 0.61 -15.61 0.85
CA ASN A 315 1.17 -16.86 0.35
C ASN A 315 1.82 -16.64 -1.03
N ASN A 316 1.22 -15.83 -1.90
CA ASN A 316 1.82 -15.46 -3.18
C ASN A 316 3.12 -14.66 -2.97
N ALA A 317 3.14 -13.66 -2.07
CA ALA A 317 4.35 -12.91 -1.74
C ALA A 317 5.48 -13.82 -1.24
N ASN A 318 5.16 -14.69 -0.28
CA ASN A 318 6.12 -15.65 0.30
C ASN A 318 6.63 -16.66 -0.74
N HIS A 319 5.76 -17.13 -1.63
CA HIS A 319 6.13 -18.04 -2.71
C HIS A 319 7.16 -17.39 -3.65
N LEU A 320 6.88 -16.18 -4.15
CA LEU A 320 7.79 -15.43 -5.00
C LEU A 320 9.16 -15.22 -4.34
N MET A 321 9.18 -14.82 -3.05
CA MET A 321 10.44 -14.69 -2.31
C MET A 321 11.19 -16.03 -2.19
N SER A 322 10.49 -17.13 -1.97
CA SER A 322 11.10 -18.47 -1.88
C SER A 322 11.71 -18.94 -3.19
N GLU A 323 11.21 -18.44 -4.32
CA GLU A 323 11.76 -18.68 -5.66
C GLU A 323 12.92 -17.74 -6.03
N GLY A 324 13.30 -16.85 -5.11
CA GLY A 324 14.41 -15.92 -5.29
C GLY A 324 14.04 -14.64 -6.03
N ASN A 325 12.76 -14.31 -6.12
CA ASN A 325 12.33 -13.01 -6.62
C ASN A 325 12.71 -11.91 -5.63
N TYR A 326 13.13 -10.75 -6.14
CA TYR A 326 13.43 -9.61 -5.29
C TYR A 326 12.16 -8.90 -4.85
N THR A 327 12.16 -8.38 -3.65
CA THR A 327 11.05 -7.54 -3.13
C THR A 327 11.15 -6.14 -3.71
N VAL A 328 10.04 -5.62 -4.23
CA VAL A 328 9.90 -4.20 -4.55
C VAL A 328 9.58 -3.47 -3.24
N THR A 329 10.46 -2.56 -2.80
CA THR A 329 10.23 -1.79 -1.57
C THR A 329 9.32 -0.59 -1.85
N TRP A 330 8.74 -0.02 -0.78
CA TRP A 330 7.86 1.14 -0.88
C TRP A 330 8.65 2.44 -0.96
N ALA A 331 9.24 2.69 -2.13
CA ALA A 331 10.03 3.90 -2.42
C ALA A 331 9.21 5.20 -2.29
N PHE A 332 7.89 5.12 -2.46
CA PHE A 332 7.00 6.27 -2.29
C PHE A 332 6.99 6.83 -0.84
N ASN A 333 7.47 6.08 0.14
CA ASN A 333 7.61 6.55 1.52
C ASN A 333 8.59 7.74 1.64
N TYR A 334 9.47 7.92 0.67
CA TYR A 334 10.35 9.08 0.58
C TYR A 334 9.69 10.31 -0.07
N THR A 335 8.41 10.25 -0.45
CA THR A 335 7.75 11.36 -1.14
C THR A 335 7.57 12.57 -0.20
N PRO A 336 8.11 13.75 -0.56
CA PRO A 336 7.91 14.95 0.25
C PRO A 336 6.46 15.44 0.15
N ASN A 337 5.88 15.89 1.27
CA ASN A 337 4.49 16.36 1.33
C ASN A 337 3.54 15.50 0.51
N VAL A 338 3.55 14.20 0.78
CA VAL A 338 3.01 13.12 -0.07
C VAL A 338 1.60 13.40 -0.63
N GLU A 339 0.70 13.94 0.17
CA GLU A 339 -0.69 14.20 -0.29
C GLU A 339 -0.73 15.31 -1.35
N SER A 340 0.06 16.37 -1.18
CA SER A 340 0.14 17.47 -2.16
C SER A 340 0.77 17.01 -3.46
N TRP A 341 1.84 16.22 -3.39
CA TRP A 341 2.48 15.67 -4.56
C TRP A 341 1.55 14.71 -5.32
N ARG A 342 0.91 13.77 -4.60
CA ARG A 342 -0.06 12.82 -5.17
C ARG A 342 -1.19 13.53 -5.89
N GLN A 343 -1.75 14.60 -5.29
CA GLN A 343 -2.83 15.36 -5.91
C GLN A 343 -2.39 15.97 -7.25
N GLY A 344 -1.19 16.54 -7.33
CA GLY A 344 -0.64 17.06 -8.59
C GLY A 344 -0.48 15.98 -9.67
N VAL A 345 -0.01 14.79 -9.29
CA VAL A 345 0.11 13.65 -10.20
C VAL A 345 -1.28 13.17 -10.67
N VAL A 346 -2.26 13.07 -9.77
CA VAL A 346 -3.64 12.67 -10.11
C VAL A 346 -4.29 13.65 -11.08
N ASP A 347 -4.15 14.95 -10.84
CA ASP A 347 -4.69 15.99 -11.73
C ASP A 347 -4.10 15.88 -13.16
N ALA A 348 -2.80 15.60 -13.25
CA ALA A 348 -2.13 15.40 -14.53
C ALA A 348 -2.54 14.07 -15.20
N LEU A 349 -2.71 12.99 -14.45
CA LEU A 349 -3.25 11.72 -14.98
C LEU A 349 -4.68 11.88 -15.50
N LEU A 350 -5.53 12.64 -14.82
CA LEU A 350 -6.88 12.95 -15.26
C LEU A 350 -6.87 13.77 -16.58
N ALA A 351 -6.02 14.80 -16.63
CA ALA A 351 -5.87 15.60 -17.85
C ALA A 351 -5.41 14.75 -19.04
N TYR A 352 -4.44 13.86 -18.82
CA TYR A 352 -3.97 12.91 -19.83
C TYR A 352 -5.09 11.94 -20.26
N SER A 353 -5.81 11.34 -19.32
CA SER A 353 -6.87 10.34 -19.60
C SER A 353 -8.07 10.92 -20.32
N THR A 354 -8.38 12.20 -20.12
CA THR A 354 -9.48 12.91 -20.79
C THR A 354 -9.06 13.56 -22.11
N GLY A 355 -7.77 13.52 -22.46
CA GLY A 355 -7.23 14.20 -23.65
C GLY A 355 -7.17 15.72 -23.53
N SER A 356 -7.33 16.28 -22.32
CA SER A 356 -7.17 17.71 -22.06
C SER A 356 -5.71 18.12 -21.78
N GLY A 357 -4.83 17.13 -21.58
CA GLY A 357 -3.39 17.26 -21.41
C GLY A 357 -2.66 16.10 -22.08
N ASP A 358 -1.35 16.11 -22.01
CA ASP A 358 -0.49 15.07 -22.53
C ASP A 358 0.41 14.47 -21.43
N TRP A 359 1.20 13.45 -21.76
CA TRP A 359 2.06 12.77 -20.80
C TRP A 359 3.15 13.66 -20.21
N SER A 360 3.59 14.70 -20.94
CA SER A 360 4.59 15.65 -20.41
C SER A 360 4.07 16.42 -19.19
N GLY A 361 2.75 16.61 -19.09
CA GLY A 361 2.11 17.16 -17.89
C GLY A 361 2.27 16.23 -16.67
N VAL A 362 2.16 14.91 -16.88
CA VAL A 362 2.40 13.91 -15.82
C VAL A 362 3.88 13.91 -15.42
N GLU A 363 4.80 13.94 -16.37
CA GLU A 363 6.25 14.01 -16.09
C GLU A 363 6.59 15.26 -15.27
N THR A 364 6.05 16.41 -15.64
CA THR A 364 6.23 17.67 -14.90
C THR A 364 5.67 17.58 -13.48
N ALA A 365 4.43 17.10 -13.33
CA ALA A 365 3.82 16.94 -11.99
C ALA A 365 4.62 15.96 -11.11
N PHE A 366 5.19 14.93 -11.71
CA PHE A 366 5.98 13.93 -11.00
C PHE A 366 7.34 14.49 -10.55
N VAL A 367 8.14 15.03 -11.49
CA VAL A 367 9.54 15.45 -11.23
C VAL A 367 9.61 16.84 -10.63
N ASP A 368 9.02 17.85 -11.28
CA ASP A 368 9.09 19.24 -10.76
C ASP A 368 8.19 19.38 -9.52
N GLY A 369 7.09 18.62 -9.46
CA GLY A 369 6.24 18.50 -8.29
C GLY A 369 6.99 17.98 -7.08
N TRP A 370 7.82 16.92 -7.24
CA TRP A 370 8.69 16.41 -6.18
C TRP A 370 9.61 17.48 -5.62
N ALA A 371 10.40 18.11 -6.49
CA ALA A 371 11.33 19.16 -6.09
C ALA A 371 10.63 20.33 -5.37
N THR A 372 9.44 20.72 -5.86
CA THR A 372 8.63 21.77 -5.26
C THR A 372 8.18 21.39 -3.86
N GLN A 373 7.67 20.16 -3.67
CA GLN A 373 7.20 19.71 -2.37
C GLN A 373 8.34 19.52 -1.38
N TYR A 374 9.51 19.08 -1.83
CA TYR A 374 10.71 19.01 -1.00
C TYR A 374 11.11 20.39 -0.47
N GLN A 375 11.16 21.40 -1.33
CA GLN A 375 11.47 22.78 -0.91
C GLN A 375 10.46 23.35 0.09
N LEU A 376 9.17 23.02 -0.07
CA LEU A 376 8.12 23.46 0.86
C LEU A 376 8.17 22.73 2.20
N GLN A 377 8.73 21.54 2.25
CA GLN A 377 8.91 20.78 3.50
C GLN A 377 10.10 21.32 4.32
N GLU A 378 11.16 21.78 3.64
CA GLU A 378 12.39 22.29 4.28
C GLU A 378 12.31 23.76 4.73
N GLY A 379 11.40 24.54 4.18
CA GLY A 379 11.26 25.99 4.44
C GLY A 379 10.12 26.37 5.33
#